data_e96a6de0636cdf9fdeec2d24dd3af4ad
#
_entry.id   e96a6de0636cdf9fdeec2d24dd3af4ad
#
_cell.length_a   1.000
_cell.length_b   1.000
_cell.length_c   1.000
_cell.angle_alpha   90.00
_cell.angle_beta   90.00
_cell.angle_gamma   90.00
#
_symmetry.space_group_name_H-M   'P 1'
#
loop_
_entity.id
_entity.type
_entity.pdbx_description
1 polymer ?
#
loop_
_entity_poly.entity_id
_entity_poly.type
_entity_poly.pdbx_seq_one_letter_code
_entity_poly.pdbx_strand_id
1 'polypeptide(L)'
;MHRILVFLASGALLAQTPAARIKIDIDRTIGEVDPLLFGNFAEHLGRMIYGGIYEEGSPLSDKDGYRTDVMEAVKKLGVSILRYPGGNFSSGYNWTDGIGPKDQRPVRVELAWNDLESNRFGTDEFLRYTERIGAEPYICINGGLGTVDDARHWVEYTNESRHTYWADQRRKNGRDEPYHVKYWGLGNEIDGPWQLGHKNAEDYAKFALEAAKAMRLVDASIKLVASGSSNYGADWIGWNRTVLNALRNDIDYISLHTYINNRDNDLEKFLGWSQRIDYYIETTAGAILSAQSGPNPRPIYIAYDEWNVWYRAGNNDHLEERYNFEDALAMGMFFNSFVRHADVVKMANLAQLVNVIAPIMTNKQGLFLQPIYFPIVEYGKQRGNVALHAWVAAPTYSLNHHDLPYIDVSSTYSAKDHAVYVNVLNRSKSQDIATRIENQEGTLTPDVAVWQMNYPDLKATHTFGDDKKVVPKTSTLTATVSRNSFVYTFPAHSLTILRLRVE
;
A
#
# COMPACT_ATOMS: atom_id res chain seq x y z
N MET A 1 -33.97 25.44 66.46
CA MET A 1 -34.02 25.80 65.04
C MET A 1 -32.58 25.81 64.54
N HIS A 2 -32.12 24.67 63.93
CA HIS A 2 -30.81 24.54 63.27
C HIS A 2 -30.98 24.75 61.76
N ARG A 3 -30.37 25.78 61.21
CA ARG A 3 -30.29 26.01 59.78
C ARG A 3 -29.12 25.22 59.24
N ILE A 4 -29.41 24.22 58.35
CA ILE A 4 -28.42 23.51 57.58
C ILE A 4 -28.14 24.39 56.35
N LEU A 5 -26.90 24.90 56.25
CA LEU A 5 -26.37 25.50 55.02
C LEU A 5 -25.91 24.37 54.07
N VAL A 6 -26.58 24.19 52.91
CA VAL A 6 -26.14 23.32 51.83
C VAL A 6 -25.19 24.15 50.95
N PHE A 7 -23.91 23.83 50.97
CA PHE A 7 -22.95 24.34 49.98
C PHE A 7 -23.09 23.54 48.68
N LEU A 8 -23.67 24.14 47.65
CA LEU A 8 -23.57 23.66 46.29
C LEU A 8 -22.17 23.99 45.75
N ALA A 9 -21.28 23.00 45.72
CA ALA A 9 -20.01 23.13 45.04
C ALA A 9 -20.26 23.02 43.52
N SER A 10 -20.33 24.16 42.85
CA SER A 10 -20.31 24.23 41.38
C SER A 10 -18.89 23.87 40.93
N GLY A 11 -18.69 22.62 40.57
CA GLY A 11 -17.47 22.19 39.90
C GLY A 11 -17.40 22.83 38.50
N ALA A 12 -16.67 23.92 38.38
CA ALA A 12 -16.28 24.43 37.06
C ALA A 12 -15.37 23.39 36.42
N LEU A 13 -15.86 22.68 35.40
CA LEU A 13 -14.99 21.94 34.50
C LEU A 13 -14.04 22.97 33.86
N LEU A 14 -12.82 23.05 34.36
CA LEU A 14 -11.73 23.76 33.69
C LEU A 14 -11.55 23.08 32.34
N ALA A 15 -11.95 23.75 31.27
CA ALA A 15 -11.66 23.31 29.92
C ALA A 15 -10.13 23.15 29.79
N GLN A 16 -9.68 21.92 29.71
CA GLN A 16 -8.26 21.62 29.60
C GLN A 16 -7.72 22.31 28.34
N THR A 17 -6.69 23.13 28.49
CA THR A 17 -6.06 23.78 27.32
C THR A 17 -5.56 22.70 26.40
N PRO A 18 -5.92 22.70 25.06
CA PRO A 18 -5.48 21.68 24.15
C PRO A 18 -3.95 21.57 24.13
N ALA A 19 -3.44 20.34 24.28
CA ALA A 19 -2.00 20.06 24.28
C ALA A 19 -1.43 20.07 22.86
N ALA A 20 -2.28 19.88 21.85
CA ALA A 20 -1.90 19.86 20.43
C ALA A 20 -2.84 20.72 19.58
N ARG A 21 -2.38 21.00 18.36
CA ARG A 21 -3.11 21.79 17.37
C ARG A 21 -2.86 21.27 15.96
N ILE A 22 -3.92 21.08 15.19
CA ILE A 22 -3.90 20.75 13.78
C ILE A 22 -4.59 21.91 13.03
N LYS A 23 -3.91 22.46 12.03
CA LYS A 23 -4.49 23.43 11.09
C LYS A 23 -4.62 22.82 9.73
N ILE A 24 -5.78 22.96 9.13
CA ILE A 24 -6.11 22.47 7.80
C ILE A 24 -6.57 23.66 6.97
N ASP A 25 -6.19 23.65 5.71
CA ASP A 25 -6.53 24.69 4.76
C ASP A 25 -6.86 24.02 3.42
N ILE A 26 -8.11 24.11 2.98
CA ILE A 26 -8.58 23.43 1.75
C ILE A 26 -7.97 24.04 0.49
N ASP A 27 -7.43 25.25 0.55
CA ASP A 27 -6.74 25.91 -0.56
C ASP A 27 -5.26 25.50 -0.67
N ARG A 28 -4.70 24.91 0.40
CA ARG A 28 -3.31 24.44 0.41
C ARG A 28 -3.20 22.97 0.03
N THR A 29 -3.36 22.73 -1.25
CA THR A 29 -3.32 21.37 -1.81
C THR A 29 -1.88 20.87 -2.02
N ILE A 30 -1.67 19.57 -1.85
CA ILE A 30 -0.42 18.85 -2.17
C ILE A 30 -0.52 18.28 -3.58
N GLY A 31 -1.60 17.55 -3.86
CA GLY A 31 -1.84 16.89 -5.13
C GLY A 31 -3.04 15.94 -5.06
N GLU A 32 -3.35 15.34 -6.19
CA GLU A 32 -4.41 14.34 -6.26
C GLU A 32 -3.97 13.04 -5.56
N VAL A 33 -4.86 12.50 -4.73
CA VAL A 33 -4.69 11.18 -4.11
C VAL A 33 -5.05 10.13 -5.14
N ASP A 34 -4.03 9.52 -5.75
CA ASP A 34 -4.24 8.51 -6.79
C ASP A 34 -4.90 7.25 -6.19
N PRO A 35 -5.95 6.70 -6.82
CA PRO A 35 -6.54 5.43 -6.41
C PRO A 35 -5.54 4.28 -6.28
N LEU A 36 -4.48 4.27 -7.07
CA LEU A 36 -3.46 3.22 -7.06
C LEU A 36 -2.61 3.18 -5.76
N LEU A 37 -2.78 4.14 -4.84
CA LEU A 37 -2.21 4.07 -3.49
C LEU A 37 -2.79 2.93 -2.64
N PHE A 38 -3.90 2.32 -3.07
CA PHE A 38 -4.59 1.23 -2.36
C PHE A 38 -4.43 -0.11 -3.09
N GLY A 39 -3.25 -0.33 -3.66
CA GLY A 39 -2.87 -1.56 -4.33
C GLY A 39 -2.39 -2.65 -3.38
N ASN A 40 -2.33 -3.86 -3.92
CA ASN A 40 -1.79 -5.03 -3.25
C ASN A 40 -0.85 -5.80 -4.18
N PHE A 41 -0.26 -6.86 -3.62
CA PHE A 41 0.73 -7.68 -4.27
C PHE A 41 0.40 -9.16 -4.13
N ALA A 42 0.55 -9.92 -5.21
CA ALA A 42 0.36 -11.34 -5.29
C ALA A 42 1.62 -12.01 -5.85
N GLU A 43 2.19 -12.94 -5.09
CA GLU A 43 3.38 -13.70 -5.46
C GLU A 43 3.14 -15.20 -5.37
N HIS A 44 3.79 -15.97 -6.24
CA HIS A 44 3.88 -17.43 -6.10
C HIS A 44 4.82 -17.78 -4.93
N LEU A 45 4.29 -17.61 -3.73
CA LEU A 45 4.97 -17.84 -2.46
C LEU A 45 4.00 -18.47 -1.48
N GLY A 46 4.40 -19.62 -0.90
CA GLY A 46 3.61 -20.30 0.10
C GLY A 46 2.15 -20.50 -0.33
N ARG A 47 1.21 -20.06 0.49
CA ARG A 47 -0.22 -20.18 0.22
C ARG A 47 -0.88 -18.90 -0.27
N MET A 48 -0.11 -17.97 -0.86
CA MET A 48 -0.70 -16.74 -1.40
C MET A 48 -1.58 -17.03 -2.63
N ILE A 49 -1.07 -17.82 -3.58
CA ILE A 49 -1.83 -18.23 -4.78
C ILE A 49 -2.65 -19.50 -4.45
N TYR A 50 -1.97 -20.63 -4.30
CA TYR A 50 -2.60 -21.94 -4.06
C TYR A 50 -3.02 -22.09 -2.59
N GLY A 51 -4.33 -22.27 -2.34
CA GLY A 51 -4.93 -22.24 -1.00
C GLY A 51 -5.21 -20.82 -0.46
N GLY A 52 -4.84 -19.78 -1.24
CA GLY A 52 -5.15 -18.38 -1.00
C GLY A 52 -6.23 -17.85 -1.94
N ILE A 53 -5.84 -17.19 -3.02
CA ILE A 53 -6.80 -16.68 -4.01
C ILE A 53 -7.34 -17.76 -4.94
N TYR A 54 -6.63 -18.88 -5.06
CA TYR A 54 -6.90 -19.96 -6.00
C TYR A 54 -6.75 -21.33 -5.35
N GLU A 55 -7.79 -22.18 -5.48
CA GLU A 55 -7.81 -23.55 -4.92
C GLU A 55 -8.78 -24.41 -5.71
N GLU A 56 -8.29 -25.13 -6.73
CA GLU A 56 -9.11 -25.99 -7.57
C GLU A 56 -9.74 -27.13 -6.75
N GLY A 57 -11.04 -27.39 -6.98
CA GLY A 57 -11.78 -28.46 -6.31
C GLY A 57 -12.19 -28.17 -4.86
N SER A 58 -11.86 -27.00 -4.32
CA SER A 58 -12.34 -26.57 -3.00
C SER A 58 -13.84 -26.24 -3.04
N PRO A 59 -14.62 -26.61 -2.00
CA PRO A 59 -16.03 -26.19 -1.89
C PRO A 59 -16.20 -24.68 -1.71
N LEU A 60 -15.13 -23.95 -1.39
CA LEU A 60 -15.10 -22.50 -1.27
C LEU A 60 -14.71 -21.79 -2.58
N SER A 61 -14.39 -22.57 -3.62
CA SER A 61 -13.99 -22.06 -4.92
C SER A 61 -15.13 -22.18 -5.94
N ASP A 62 -15.10 -21.28 -6.93
CA ASP A 62 -15.96 -21.43 -8.09
C ASP A 62 -15.45 -22.53 -9.05
N LYS A 63 -16.17 -22.74 -10.15
CA LYS A 63 -15.82 -23.74 -11.16
C LYS A 63 -14.45 -23.52 -11.84
N ASP A 64 -13.95 -22.29 -11.80
CA ASP A 64 -12.67 -21.89 -12.39
C ASP A 64 -11.50 -21.97 -11.42
N GLY A 65 -11.78 -22.28 -10.13
CA GLY A 65 -10.80 -22.47 -9.06
C GLY A 65 -10.55 -21.26 -8.18
N TYR A 66 -11.22 -20.14 -8.37
CA TYR A 66 -11.05 -18.94 -7.53
C TYR A 66 -11.82 -19.06 -6.23
N ARG A 67 -11.17 -18.81 -5.10
CA ARG A 67 -11.79 -18.74 -3.77
C ARG A 67 -12.78 -17.60 -3.70
N THR A 68 -14.08 -17.92 -3.64
CA THR A 68 -15.15 -16.92 -3.65
C THR A 68 -15.24 -16.11 -2.36
N ASP A 69 -14.99 -16.74 -1.21
CA ASP A 69 -14.92 -16.09 0.09
C ASP A 69 -13.75 -15.07 0.15
N VAL A 70 -12.59 -15.45 -0.38
CA VAL A 70 -11.42 -14.57 -0.50
C VAL A 70 -11.71 -13.40 -1.45
N MET A 71 -12.29 -13.68 -2.61
CA MET A 71 -12.64 -12.66 -3.60
C MET A 71 -13.58 -11.59 -3.02
N GLU A 72 -14.56 -11.99 -2.21
CA GLU A 72 -15.43 -11.04 -1.51
C GLU A 72 -14.69 -10.18 -0.49
N ALA A 73 -13.76 -10.77 0.28
CA ALA A 73 -12.94 -10.03 1.22
C ALA A 73 -12.00 -9.04 0.50
N VAL A 74 -11.41 -9.44 -0.63
CA VAL A 74 -10.54 -8.61 -1.48
C VAL A 74 -11.32 -7.45 -2.11
N LYS A 75 -12.54 -7.68 -2.61
CA LYS A 75 -13.41 -6.60 -3.10
C LYS A 75 -13.75 -5.58 -2.01
N LYS A 76 -14.01 -6.05 -0.78
CA LYS A 76 -14.26 -5.16 0.37
C LYS A 76 -13.00 -4.41 0.81
N LEU A 77 -11.82 -5.02 0.65
CA LEU A 77 -10.53 -4.37 0.89
C LEU A 77 -10.34 -3.17 -0.05
N GLY A 78 -10.90 -3.23 -1.26
CA GLY A 78 -10.86 -2.15 -2.22
C GLY A 78 -9.56 -2.08 -3.01
N VAL A 79 -9.00 -3.26 -3.34
CA VAL A 79 -7.75 -3.36 -4.12
C VAL A 79 -7.90 -2.67 -5.46
N SER A 80 -7.13 -1.62 -5.69
CA SER A 80 -7.20 -0.80 -6.91
C SER A 80 -6.28 -1.31 -8.02
N ILE A 81 -5.14 -1.88 -7.65
CA ILE A 81 -4.15 -2.47 -8.54
C ILE A 81 -3.53 -3.69 -7.87
N LEU A 82 -3.30 -4.76 -8.60
CA LEU A 82 -2.68 -5.99 -8.10
C LEU A 82 -1.41 -6.31 -8.88
N ARG A 83 -0.27 -6.32 -8.17
CA ARG A 83 1.05 -6.65 -8.71
C ARG A 83 1.25 -8.17 -8.75
N TYR A 84 1.86 -8.71 -9.82
CA TYR A 84 2.04 -10.13 -10.12
C TYR A 84 3.26 -10.32 -11.07
N PRO A 85 3.96 -11.45 -11.15
CA PRO A 85 3.75 -12.73 -10.46
C PRO A 85 4.51 -12.84 -9.15
N GLY A 86 5.24 -11.81 -8.78
CA GLY A 86 6.07 -11.77 -7.62
C GLY A 86 6.94 -10.56 -7.54
N GLY A 87 7.58 -10.51 -6.49
CA GLY A 87 8.81 -10.20 -5.89
C GLY A 87 9.93 -11.11 -6.42
N ASN A 88 10.58 -11.81 -5.52
CA ASN A 88 11.72 -12.67 -5.87
C ASN A 88 11.38 -13.74 -6.90
N PHE A 89 10.16 -14.26 -6.86
CA PHE A 89 9.66 -15.24 -7.85
C PHE A 89 9.80 -14.76 -9.29
N SER A 90 9.52 -13.47 -9.56
CA SER A 90 9.54 -12.93 -10.92
C SER A 90 10.88 -13.12 -11.65
N SER A 91 12.00 -13.10 -10.91
CA SER A 91 13.35 -13.19 -11.48
C SER A 91 13.74 -14.57 -12.00
N GLY A 92 13.00 -15.61 -11.62
CA GLY A 92 13.18 -16.99 -12.12
C GLY A 92 12.04 -17.48 -13.00
N TYR A 93 10.98 -16.70 -13.16
CA TYR A 93 9.74 -17.14 -13.80
C TYR A 93 9.76 -17.04 -15.31
N ASN A 94 9.42 -18.14 -15.97
CA ASN A 94 9.10 -18.15 -17.41
C ASN A 94 7.57 -18.08 -17.57
N TRP A 95 7.04 -16.93 -17.95
CA TRP A 95 5.60 -16.71 -18.07
C TRP A 95 4.91 -17.63 -19.10
N THR A 96 5.66 -18.14 -20.10
CA THR A 96 5.11 -19.07 -21.10
C THR A 96 4.77 -20.44 -20.53
N ASP A 97 5.37 -20.83 -19.39
CA ASP A 97 5.01 -22.05 -18.67
C ASP A 97 3.60 -21.95 -18.04
N GLY A 98 3.13 -20.72 -17.76
CA GLY A 98 1.83 -20.42 -17.12
C GLY A 98 0.68 -20.14 -18.10
N ILE A 99 0.79 -20.46 -19.41
CA ILE A 99 -0.28 -20.26 -20.38
C ILE A 99 -0.69 -21.59 -21.06
N GLY A 100 -1.83 -21.60 -21.73
CA GLY A 100 -2.36 -22.81 -22.39
C GLY A 100 -3.07 -23.77 -21.44
N PRO A 101 -3.37 -25.01 -21.88
CA PRO A 101 -4.07 -26.00 -21.07
C PRO A 101 -3.30 -26.37 -19.80
N LYS A 102 -3.95 -26.27 -18.65
CA LYS A 102 -3.31 -26.42 -17.32
C LYS A 102 -2.64 -27.78 -17.07
N ASP A 103 -3.19 -28.84 -17.66
CA ASP A 103 -2.67 -30.22 -17.57
C ASP A 103 -1.43 -30.46 -18.42
N GLN A 104 -1.10 -29.53 -19.32
CA GLN A 104 0.08 -29.55 -20.17
C GLN A 104 1.19 -28.61 -19.68
N ARG A 105 0.90 -27.80 -18.68
CA ARG A 105 1.89 -26.86 -18.11
C ARG A 105 2.94 -27.61 -17.30
N PRO A 106 4.24 -27.25 -17.43
CA PRO A 106 5.29 -27.94 -16.71
C PRO A 106 5.27 -27.59 -15.21
N VAL A 107 5.60 -28.57 -14.37
CA VAL A 107 5.99 -28.33 -12.98
C VAL A 107 7.45 -27.93 -12.95
N ARG A 108 7.79 -26.83 -12.27
CA ARG A 108 9.15 -26.31 -12.14
C ARG A 108 9.60 -26.27 -10.67
N VAL A 109 10.90 -26.36 -10.47
CA VAL A 109 11.50 -25.97 -9.19
C VAL A 109 11.41 -24.45 -9.08
N GLU A 110 10.77 -23.98 -8.04
CA GLU A 110 10.66 -22.56 -7.74
C GLU A 110 11.95 -22.09 -7.04
N LEU A 111 12.67 -21.15 -7.67
CA LEU A 111 14.05 -20.83 -7.29
C LEU A 111 14.16 -19.82 -6.14
N ALA A 112 13.14 -19.03 -5.89
CA ALA A 112 13.17 -17.98 -4.87
C ALA A 112 12.83 -18.52 -3.47
N TRP A 113 11.85 -19.44 -3.39
CA TRP A 113 11.28 -19.90 -2.12
C TRP A 113 11.48 -21.41 -1.88
N ASN A 114 12.21 -22.08 -2.80
CA ASN A 114 12.54 -23.52 -2.73
C ASN A 114 11.31 -24.43 -2.65
N ASP A 115 10.33 -24.17 -3.51
CA ASP A 115 9.08 -24.93 -3.63
C ASP A 115 8.93 -25.53 -5.03
N LEU A 116 7.78 -26.09 -5.34
CA LEU A 116 7.40 -26.55 -6.68
C LEU A 116 6.28 -25.67 -7.23
N GLU A 117 6.52 -25.06 -8.39
CA GLU A 117 5.50 -24.31 -9.11
C GLU A 117 4.81 -25.19 -10.14
N SER A 118 3.51 -25.36 -9.97
CA SER A 118 2.68 -26.19 -10.87
C SER A 118 2.23 -25.47 -12.14
N ASN A 119 2.40 -24.16 -12.20
CA ASN A 119 1.94 -23.27 -13.26
C ASN A 119 0.42 -23.32 -13.56
N ARG A 120 -0.38 -23.88 -12.64
CA ARG A 120 -1.85 -23.96 -12.82
C ARG A 120 -2.55 -22.62 -12.68
N PHE A 121 -1.87 -21.65 -12.08
CA PHE A 121 -2.26 -20.25 -12.05
C PHE A 121 -1.19 -19.43 -12.78
N GLY A 122 -1.54 -18.84 -13.91
CA GLY A 122 -0.61 -18.06 -14.74
C GLY A 122 -1.25 -16.78 -15.23
N THR A 123 -0.78 -16.29 -16.39
CA THR A 123 -1.20 -14.99 -16.93
C THR A 123 -2.72 -14.88 -17.09
N ASP A 124 -3.36 -15.87 -17.72
CA ASP A 124 -4.80 -15.80 -17.99
C ASP A 124 -5.63 -15.89 -16.72
N GLU A 125 -5.22 -16.73 -15.75
CA GLU A 125 -5.89 -16.83 -14.46
C GLU A 125 -5.75 -15.54 -13.65
N PHE A 126 -4.56 -14.95 -13.63
CA PHE A 126 -4.32 -13.69 -12.96
C PHE A 126 -5.17 -12.56 -13.54
N LEU A 127 -5.15 -12.38 -14.86
CA LEU A 127 -5.89 -11.30 -15.52
C LEU A 127 -7.41 -11.45 -15.37
N ARG A 128 -7.94 -12.67 -15.43
CA ARG A 128 -9.36 -12.93 -15.10
C ARG A 128 -9.67 -12.64 -13.62
N TYR A 129 -8.74 -12.92 -12.72
CA TYR A 129 -8.92 -12.58 -11.30
C TYR A 129 -9.00 -11.07 -11.09
N THR A 130 -8.11 -10.30 -11.70
CA THR A 130 -8.14 -8.83 -11.60
C THR A 130 -9.41 -8.24 -12.20
N GLU A 131 -9.89 -8.73 -13.35
CA GLU A 131 -11.19 -8.35 -13.92
C GLU A 131 -12.35 -8.60 -12.92
N ARG A 132 -12.35 -9.74 -12.23
CA ARG A 132 -13.40 -10.12 -11.28
C ARG A 132 -13.42 -9.29 -10.01
N ILE A 133 -12.27 -8.86 -9.52
CA ILE A 133 -12.16 -8.02 -8.34
C ILE A 133 -12.26 -6.53 -8.66
N GLY A 134 -12.15 -6.14 -9.94
CA GLY A 134 -12.18 -4.75 -10.39
C GLY A 134 -10.87 -4.00 -10.13
N ALA A 135 -9.74 -4.70 -10.14
CA ALA A 135 -8.41 -4.12 -9.96
C ALA A 135 -7.65 -4.02 -11.28
N GLU A 136 -6.82 -2.99 -11.43
CA GLU A 136 -5.86 -2.90 -12.52
C GLU A 136 -4.79 -4.00 -12.39
N PRO A 137 -4.42 -4.72 -13.45
CA PRO A 137 -3.29 -5.63 -13.43
C PRO A 137 -1.96 -4.86 -13.51
N TYR A 138 -0.99 -5.28 -12.69
CA TYR A 138 0.39 -4.81 -12.74
C TYR A 138 1.32 -6.01 -12.84
N ILE A 139 1.96 -6.21 -14.00
CA ILE A 139 2.83 -7.35 -14.27
C ILE A 139 4.30 -6.95 -14.13
N CYS A 140 5.05 -7.70 -13.33
CA CYS A 140 6.50 -7.56 -13.19
C CYS A 140 7.21 -8.57 -14.09
N ILE A 141 8.03 -8.09 -15.06
CA ILE A 141 8.80 -8.95 -15.96
C ILE A 141 9.98 -9.63 -15.23
N ASN A 142 10.47 -10.72 -15.79
CA ASN A 142 11.68 -11.38 -15.30
C ASN A 142 12.93 -10.57 -15.65
N GLY A 143 13.36 -9.70 -14.69
CA GLY A 143 14.59 -8.91 -14.78
C GLY A 143 15.87 -9.70 -14.39
N GLY A 144 15.72 -10.92 -13.88
CA GLY A 144 16.81 -11.79 -13.44
C GLY A 144 17.37 -12.66 -14.57
N LEU A 145 16.69 -13.77 -14.86
CA LEU A 145 17.07 -14.75 -15.88
C LEU A 145 16.37 -14.54 -17.23
N GLY A 146 15.33 -13.70 -17.29
CA GLY A 146 14.57 -13.42 -18.50
C GLY A 146 15.31 -12.53 -19.50
N THR A 147 14.78 -12.46 -20.70
CA THR A 147 15.31 -11.66 -21.79
C THR A 147 14.39 -10.48 -22.13
N VAL A 148 14.92 -9.52 -22.87
CA VAL A 148 14.13 -8.42 -23.45
C VAL A 148 13.02 -8.96 -24.37
N ASP A 149 13.30 -10.05 -25.07
CA ASP A 149 12.32 -10.73 -25.96
C ASP A 149 11.17 -11.35 -25.15
N ASP A 150 11.45 -11.98 -24.02
CA ASP A 150 10.39 -12.53 -23.15
C ASP A 150 9.47 -11.41 -22.66
N ALA A 151 10.02 -10.25 -22.29
CA ALA A 151 9.26 -9.09 -21.82
C ALA A 151 8.31 -8.55 -22.92
N ARG A 152 8.82 -8.28 -24.16
CA ARG A 152 7.98 -7.78 -25.24
C ARG A 152 6.95 -8.80 -25.72
N HIS A 153 7.28 -10.11 -25.68
CA HIS A 153 6.35 -11.18 -26.01
C HIS A 153 5.19 -11.26 -25.01
N TRP A 154 5.45 -10.98 -23.74
CA TRP A 154 4.38 -10.95 -22.74
C TRP A 154 3.42 -9.78 -22.98
N VAL A 155 3.94 -8.59 -23.36
CA VAL A 155 3.10 -7.46 -23.80
C VAL A 155 2.32 -7.82 -25.07
N GLU A 156 2.95 -8.47 -26.04
CA GLU A 156 2.29 -8.94 -27.28
C GLU A 156 1.15 -9.93 -26.97
N TYR A 157 1.39 -10.90 -26.08
CA TYR A 157 0.37 -11.85 -25.63
C TYR A 157 -0.83 -11.15 -25.02
N THR A 158 -0.60 -10.18 -24.14
CA THR A 158 -1.68 -9.54 -23.39
C THR A 158 -2.38 -8.42 -24.16
N ASN A 159 -1.67 -7.63 -24.97
CA ASN A 159 -2.17 -6.36 -25.48
C ASN A 159 -2.34 -6.30 -27.02
N GLU A 160 -1.68 -7.17 -27.79
CA GLU A 160 -1.75 -7.07 -29.25
C GLU A 160 -3.10 -7.56 -29.79
N SER A 161 -3.73 -6.75 -30.65
CA SER A 161 -5.00 -7.06 -31.31
C SER A 161 -4.85 -7.68 -32.69
N ARG A 162 -3.72 -7.43 -33.39
CA ARG A 162 -3.43 -7.99 -34.71
C ARG A 162 -3.15 -9.49 -34.65
N HIS A 163 -3.17 -10.17 -35.79
CA HIS A 163 -2.77 -11.57 -35.89
C HIS A 163 -1.25 -11.68 -35.87
N THR A 164 -0.71 -11.92 -34.68
CA THR A 164 0.69 -12.20 -34.41
C THR A 164 0.81 -13.49 -33.62
N TYR A 165 2.01 -14.07 -33.54
CA TYR A 165 2.19 -15.36 -32.90
C TYR A 165 1.63 -15.40 -31.45
N TRP A 166 2.02 -14.44 -30.61
CA TRP A 166 1.60 -14.44 -29.21
C TRP A 166 0.15 -14.01 -29.00
N ALA A 167 -0.36 -13.07 -29.80
CA ALA A 167 -1.78 -12.73 -29.79
C ALA A 167 -2.66 -13.91 -30.21
N ASP A 168 -2.21 -14.71 -31.18
CA ASP A 168 -2.91 -15.92 -31.64
C ASP A 168 -2.80 -17.07 -30.61
N GLN A 169 -1.71 -17.15 -29.79
CA GLN A 169 -1.68 -18.05 -28.63
C GLN A 169 -2.73 -17.66 -27.59
N ARG A 170 -2.88 -16.36 -27.28
CA ARG A 170 -3.95 -15.89 -26.37
C ARG A 170 -5.32 -16.32 -26.85
N ARG A 171 -5.62 -16.14 -28.16
CA ARG A 171 -6.90 -16.57 -28.78
C ARG A 171 -7.11 -18.07 -28.66
N LYS A 172 -6.09 -18.88 -28.94
CA LYS A 172 -6.13 -20.34 -28.78
C LYS A 172 -6.40 -20.73 -27.29
N ASN A 173 -5.94 -19.93 -26.34
CA ASN A 173 -6.17 -20.12 -24.92
C ASN A 173 -7.55 -19.60 -24.45
N GLY A 174 -8.42 -19.18 -25.39
CA GLY A 174 -9.81 -18.83 -25.14
C GLY A 174 -10.07 -17.36 -24.81
N ARG A 175 -9.13 -16.46 -25.17
CA ARG A 175 -9.34 -15.01 -25.03
C ARG A 175 -9.09 -14.31 -26.35
N ASP A 176 -10.17 -13.94 -27.06
CA ASP A 176 -10.07 -13.27 -28.36
C ASP A 176 -9.56 -11.84 -28.21
N GLU A 177 -10.16 -11.04 -27.33
CA GLU A 177 -9.82 -9.65 -27.11
C GLU A 177 -8.57 -9.49 -26.23
N PRO A 178 -7.75 -8.45 -26.46
CA PRO A 178 -6.65 -8.08 -25.59
C PRO A 178 -7.10 -7.84 -24.14
N TYR A 179 -6.20 -8.08 -23.19
CA TYR A 179 -6.40 -7.75 -21.78
C TYR A 179 -6.11 -6.28 -21.45
N HIS A 180 -5.36 -5.58 -22.33
CA HIS A 180 -4.96 -4.18 -22.15
C HIS A 180 -4.22 -3.92 -20.84
N VAL A 181 -3.25 -4.77 -20.50
CA VAL A 181 -2.42 -4.60 -19.31
C VAL A 181 -1.62 -3.31 -19.42
N LYS A 182 -1.93 -2.37 -18.53
CA LYS A 182 -1.36 -1.02 -18.58
C LYS A 182 -0.05 -0.89 -17.81
N TYR A 183 0.10 -1.54 -16.65
CA TYR A 183 1.22 -1.35 -15.74
C TYR A 183 2.21 -2.51 -15.79
N TRP A 184 3.51 -2.19 -15.97
CA TRP A 184 4.57 -3.18 -16.13
C TRP A 184 5.82 -2.80 -15.32
N GLY A 185 6.27 -3.70 -14.45
CA GLY A 185 7.53 -3.56 -13.72
C GLY A 185 8.70 -4.12 -14.53
N LEU A 186 9.78 -3.37 -14.59
CA LEU A 186 11.02 -3.75 -15.29
C LEU A 186 11.95 -4.56 -14.37
N GLY A 187 11.41 -5.59 -13.72
CA GLY A 187 12.10 -6.43 -12.75
C GLY A 187 11.79 -6.07 -11.30
N ASN A 188 12.24 -6.90 -10.37
CA ASN A 188 12.04 -6.78 -8.94
C ASN A 188 13.37 -6.75 -8.18
N GLU A 189 13.59 -5.76 -7.30
CA GLU A 189 14.72 -5.71 -6.34
C GLU A 189 16.10 -6.04 -6.95
N ILE A 190 16.33 -5.67 -8.18
CA ILE A 190 17.56 -6.04 -8.92
C ILE A 190 18.83 -5.47 -8.27
N ASP A 191 18.69 -4.46 -7.40
CA ASP A 191 19.74 -3.89 -6.56
C ASP A 191 20.09 -4.77 -5.35
N GLY A 192 19.24 -5.73 -4.99
CA GLY A 192 19.40 -6.57 -3.81
C GLY A 192 20.33 -7.77 -4.05
N PRO A 193 21.35 -8.03 -3.23
CA PRO A 193 22.26 -9.17 -3.40
C PRO A 193 21.57 -10.53 -3.17
N TRP A 194 20.39 -10.54 -2.59
CA TRP A 194 19.56 -11.74 -2.43
C TRP A 194 18.79 -12.11 -3.70
N GLN A 195 18.66 -11.18 -4.64
CA GLN A 195 17.83 -11.34 -5.83
C GLN A 195 18.56 -12.15 -6.90
N LEU A 196 17.88 -13.14 -7.47
CA LEU A 196 18.39 -13.87 -8.63
C LEU A 196 18.58 -12.91 -9.81
N GLY A 197 19.77 -12.91 -10.40
CA GLY A 197 20.11 -12.00 -11.48
C GLY A 197 20.43 -10.57 -11.03
N HIS A 198 20.78 -10.39 -9.73
CA HIS A 198 21.29 -9.13 -9.18
C HIS A 198 22.27 -8.43 -10.14
N LYS A 199 22.14 -7.13 -10.27
CA LYS A 199 22.96 -6.28 -11.13
C LYS A 199 23.42 -5.02 -10.39
N ASN A 200 24.51 -4.41 -10.86
CA ASN A 200 24.79 -3.02 -10.52
C ASN A 200 23.83 -2.07 -11.25
N ALA A 201 23.80 -0.81 -10.85
CA ALA A 201 22.84 0.18 -11.38
C ALA A 201 22.99 0.41 -12.89
N GLU A 202 24.22 0.42 -13.41
CA GLU A 202 24.50 0.64 -14.83
C GLU A 202 24.05 -0.52 -15.70
N ASP A 203 24.29 -1.77 -15.26
CA ASP A 203 23.90 -2.95 -16.02
C ASP A 203 22.39 -3.18 -15.96
N TYR A 204 21.77 -2.88 -14.81
CA TYR A 204 20.30 -2.85 -14.73
C TYR A 204 19.71 -1.78 -15.66
N ALA A 205 20.23 -0.57 -15.65
CA ALA A 205 19.74 0.52 -16.49
C ALA A 205 19.82 0.19 -17.98
N LYS A 206 20.89 -0.47 -18.45
CA LYS A 206 21.01 -0.94 -19.85
C LYS A 206 19.92 -1.98 -20.20
N PHE A 207 19.72 -2.98 -19.35
CA PHE A 207 18.68 -3.99 -19.53
C PHE A 207 17.29 -3.36 -19.57
N ALA A 208 16.97 -2.53 -18.54
CA ALA A 208 15.66 -1.90 -18.41
C ALA A 208 15.33 -0.94 -19.56
N LEU A 209 16.34 -0.21 -20.09
CA LEU A 209 16.17 0.66 -21.24
C LEU A 209 15.77 -0.13 -22.50
N GLU A 210 16.47 -1.24 -22.80
CA GLU A 210 16.14 -2.04 -23.96
C GLU A 210 14.80 -2.77 -23.81
N ALA A 211 14.47 -3.24 -22.58
CA ALA A 211 13.16 -3.81 -22.29
C ALA A 211 12.05 -2.76 -22.49
N ALA A 212 12.21 -1.55 -21.94
CA ALA A 212 11.26 -0.45 -22.08
C ALA A 212 10.99 -0.10 -23.55
N LYS A 213 12.05 0.02 -24.38
CA LYS A 213 11.92 0.28 -25.81
C LYS A 213 11.18 -0.84 -26.53
N ALA A 214 11.58 -2.10 -26.31
CA ALA A 214 10.99 -3.25 -26.98
C ALA A 214 9.51 -3.43 -26.63
N MET A 215 9.16 -3.30 -25.33
CA MET A 215 7.77 -3.38 -24.85
C MET A 215 6.89 -2.26 -25.44
N ARG A 216 7.40 -1.01 -25.48
CA ARG A 216 6.66 0.14 -26.03
C ARG A 216 6.54 0.11 -27.56
N LEU A 217 7.41 -0.58 -28.28
CA LEU A 217 7.24 -0.83 -29.70
C LEU A 217 6.07 -1.79 -30.00
N VAL A 218 5.70 -2.63 -29.04
CA VAL A 218 4.49 -3.46 -29.10
C VAL A 218 3.26 -2.63 -28.72
N ASP A 219 3.31 -1.95 -27.54
CA ASP A 219 2.21 -1.10 -27.08
C ASP A 219 2.76 0.17 -26.43
N ALA A 220 2.65 1.30 -27.12
CA ALA A 220 3.14 2.60 -26.65
C ALA A 220 2.34 3.18 -25.47
N SER A 221 1.16 2.65 -25.15
CA SER A 221 0.27 3.14 -24.10
C SER A 221 0.64 2.65 -22.70
N ILE A 222 1.48 1.62 -22.58
CA ILE A 222 1.87 1.01 -21.31
C ILE A 222 2.63 1.97 -20.40
N LYS A 223 2.47 1.74 -19.11
CA LYS A 223 3.15 2.47 -18.03
C LYS A 223 4.22 1.60 -17.40
N LEU A 224 5.44 2.11 -17.36
CA LEU A 224 6.61 1.35 -16.96
C LEU A 224 7.13 1.81 -15.59
N VAL A 225 7.37 0.83 -14.71
CA VAL A 225 7.93 1.00 -13.37
C VAL A 225 9.36 0.44 -13.37
N ALA A 226 10.36 1.30 -13.23
CA ALA A 226 11.74 0.83 -13.05
C ALA A 226 11.99 0.37 -11.62
N SER A 227 12.78 -0.69 -11.44
CA SER A 227 13.24 -1.12 -10.11
C SER A 227 14.13 -0.04 -9.50
N GLY A 228 13.62 0.65 -8.51
CA GLY A 228 14.39 1.55 -7.65
C GLY A 228 15.09 0.76 -6.54
N SER A 229 15.67 1.48 -5.57
CA SER A 229 16.38 0.81 -4.50
C SER A 229 15.44 0.13 -3.52
N SER A 230 15.70 -1.15 -3.26
CA SER A 230 15.13 -1.98 -2.19
C SER A 230 16.14 -2.20 -1.06
N ASN A 231 17.43 -1.97 -1.36
CA ASN A 231 18.53 -2.13 -0.42
C ASN A 231 19.06 -0.77 0.01
N TYR A 232 18.58 -0.25 1.15
CA TYR A 232 18.99 1.04 1.71
C TYR A 232 20.39 1.01 2.36
N GLY A 233 21.35 0.39 1.66
CA GLY A 233 22.78 0.42 2.00
C GLY A 233 23.40 1.79 1.78
N ALA A 234 24.75 1.86 1.79
CA ALA A 234 25.48 3.14 1.81
C ALA A 234 25.21 4.06 0.60
N ASP A 235 24.91 3.52 -0.57
CA ASP A 235 24.69 4.29 -1.81
C ASP A 235 23.36 3.97 -2.52
N TRP A 236 22.28 3.78 -1.75
CA TRP A 236 20.97 3.52 -2.32
C TRP A 236 20.47 4.65 -3.23
N ILE A 237 20.80 5.92 -2.92
CA ILE A 237 20.40 7.05 -3.75
C ILE A 237 21.23 7.11 -5.05
N GLY A 238 22.46 6.61 -5.05
CA GLY A 238 23.28 6.45 -6.26
C GLY A 238 22.64 5.50 -7.26
N TRP A 239 22.07 4.39 -6.79
CA TRP A 239 21.23 3.50 -7.61
C TRP A 239 20.09 4.26 -8.28
N ASN A 240 19.24 4.92 -7.47
CA ASN A 240 18.08 5.65 -8.01
C ASN A 240 18.50 6.72 -9.02
N ARG A 241 19.57 7.47 -8.75
CA ARG A 241 20.08 8.50 -9.67
C ARG A 241 20.55 7.92 -10.99
N THR A 242 21.30 6.82 -10.97
CA THR A 242 21.80 6.15 -12.17
C THR A 242 20.65 5.65 -13.03
N VAL A 243 19.69 4.96 -12.42
CA VAL A 243 18.49 4.43 -13.10
C VAL A 243 17.64 5.57 -13.69
N LEU A 244 17.33 6.61 -12.90
CA LEU A 244 16.54 7.76 -13.35
C LEU A 244 17.22 8.51 -14.50
N ASN A 245 18.52 8.75 -14.43
CA ASN A 245 19.26 9.44 -15.50
C ASN A 245 19.23 8.65 -16.82
N ALA A 246 19.35 7.32 -16.75
CA ALA A 246 19.34 6.47 -17.94
C ALA A 246 17.94 6.33 -18.55
N LEU A 247 16.89 6.24 -17.73
CA LEU A 247 15.55 5.88 -18.13
C LEU A 247 14.54 7.05 -18.13
N ARG A 248 14.99 8.28 -17.91
CA ARG A 248 14.11 9.46 -17.71
C ARG A 248 13.06 9.70 -18.79
N ASN A 249 13.27 9.20 -20.02
CA ASN A 249 12.35 9.35 -21.13
C ASN A 249 11.50 8.10 -21.37
N ASP A 250 11.81 7.01 -20.67
CA ASP A 250 11.31 5.67 -21.00
C ASP A 250 10.46 5.05 -19.88
N ILE A 251 10.43 5.64 -18.68
CA ILE A 251 9.63 5.15 -17.55
C ILE A 251 8.61 6.17 -17.08
N ASP A 252 7.60 5.70 -16.37
CA ASP A 252 6.56 6.52 -15.73
C ASP A 252 6.72 6.52 -14.20
N TYR A 253 7.34 5.47 -13.65
CA TYR A 253 7.54 5.32 -12.21
C TYR A 253 8.93 4.76 -11.90
N ILE A 254 9.41 5.07 -10.70
CA ILE A 254 10.51 4.36 -10.03
C ILE A 254 9.97 3.72 -8.75
N SER A 255 10.32 2.45 -8.49
CA SER A 255 9.84 1.73 -7.31
C SER A 255 10.63 2.07 -6.04
N LEU A 256 9.96 1.97 -4.88
CA LEU A 256 10.57 1.92 -3.56
C LEU A 256 9.96 0.79 -2.75
N HIS A 257 10.80 0.07 -1.99
CA HIS A 257 10.38 -1.01 -1.11
C HIS A 257 10.78 -0.73 0.33
N THR A 258 9.92 -1.02 1.30
CA THR A 258 10.27 -0.90 2.72
C THR A 258 9.49 -1.89 3.59
N TYR A 259 10.22 -2.70 4.32
CA TYR A 259 9.69 -3.49 5.42
C TYR A 259 10.15 -2.92 6.75
N ILE A 260 9.21 -2.82 7.70
CA ILE A 260 9.49 -2.31 9.04
C ILE A 260 9.24 -3.39 10.09
N ASN A 261 9.81 -3.18 11.29
CA ASN A 261 9.68 -4.15 12.37
C ASN A 261 9.65 -3.47 13.74
N ASN A 262 9.11 -4.20 14.73
CA ASN A 262 9.14 -3.81 16.14
C ASN A 262 9.83 -4.89 17.00
N ARG A 263 11.05 -5.29 16.60
CA ARG A 263 11.85 -6.29 17.35
C ARG A 263 12.26 -5.79 18.73
N ASP A 264 12.39 -4.48 18.88
CA ASP A 264 12.75 -3.82 20.15
C ASP A 264 11.56 -3.71 21.12
N ASN A 265 10.35 -4.02 20.66
CA ASN A 265 9.09 -3.86 21.39
C ASN A 265 8.88 -2.44 21.93
N ASP A 266 9.26 -1.45 21.13
CA ASP A 266 9.12 -0.02 21.38
C ASP A 266 8.14 0.58 20.39
N LEU A 267 6.91 0.88 20.83
CA LEU A 267 5.85 1.40 19.99
C LEU A 267 6.20 2.76 19.36
N GLU A 268 6.79 3.66 20.15
CA GLU A 268 7.08 5.02 19.71
C GLU A 268 8.17 5.02 18.63
N LYS A 269 9.22 4.20 18.81
CA LYS A 269 10.23 3.95 17.81
C LYS A 269 9.63 3.30 16.57
N PHE A 270 8.78 2.30 16.73
CA PHE A 270 8.12 1.59 15.64
C PHE A 270 7.22 2.52 14.80
N LEU A 271 6.36 3.30 15.44
CA LEU A 271 5.51 4.26 14.73
C LEU A 271 6.26 5.53 14.27
N GLY A 272 7.49 5.71 14.72
CA GLY A 272 8.42 6.74 14.25
C GLY A 272 9.08 6.44 12.89
N TRP A 273 8.90 5.24 12.34
CA TRP A 273 9.41 4.88 11.01
C TRP A 273 8.90 5.79 9.89
N SER A 274 7.78 6.50 10.10
CA SER A 274 7.30 7.50 9.13
C SER A 274 8.36 8.51 8.72
N GLN A 275 9.20 8.96 9.65
CA GLN A 275 10.30 9.88 9.35
C GLN A 275 11.24 9.32 8.28
N ARG A 276 11.53 8.02 8.35
CA ARG A 276 12.41 7.37 7.40
C ARG A 276 11.72 7.09 6.06
N ILE A 277 10.43 6.77 6.09
CA ILE A 277 9.61 6.62 4.88
C ILE A 277 9.52 7.95 4.14
N ASP A 278 9.19 9.04 4.85
CA ASP A 278 9.15 10.40 4.29
C ASP A 278 10.53 10.77 3.68
N TYR A 279 11.63 10.49 4.39
CA TYR A 279 13.00 10.73 3.90
C TYR A 279 13.31 9.97 2.60
N TYR A 280 12.89 8.71 2.46
CA TYR A 280 13.10 7.94 1.23
C TYR A 280 12.30 8.53 0.06
N ILE A 281 11.07 8.92 0.31
CA ILE A 281 10.20 9.56 -0.68
C ILE A 281 10.80 10.90 -1.11
N GLU A 282 11.11 11.80 -0.17
CA GLU A 282 11.63 13.14 -0.44
C GLU A 282 12.98 13.11 -1.18
N THR A 283 13.88 12.22 -0.76
CA THR A 283 15.20 12.08 -1.41
C THR A 283 15.06 11.54 -2.84
N THR A 284 14.17 10.57 -3.05
CA THR A 284 13.88 10.03 -4.40
C THR A 284 13.17 11.07 -5.26
N ALA A 285 12.23 11.86 -4.71
CA ALA A 285 11.61 12.98 -5.43
C ALA A 285 12.63 14.01 -5.88
N GLY A 286 13.64 14.33 -5.05
CA GLY A 286 14.76 15.19 -5.42
C GLY A 286 15.58 14.60 -6.58
N ALA A 287 15.81 13.28 -6.59
CA ALA A 287 16.50 12.61 -7.69
C ALA A 287 15.66 12.63 -9.00
N ILE A 288 14.35 12.45 -8.91
CA ILE A 288 13.44 12.60 -10.06
C ILE A 288 13.51 14.00 -10.64
N LEU A 289 13.41 15.04 -9.82
CA LEU A 289 13.52 16.44 -10.26
C LEU A 289 14.87 16.71 -10.94
N SER A 290 15.96 16.16 -10.40
CA SER A 290 17.29 16.26 -11.00
C SER A 290 17.36 15.61 -12.38
N ALA A 291 16.78 14.42 -12.55
CA ALA A 291 16.77 13.72 -13.83
C ALA A 291 15.90 14.43 -14.89
N GLN A 292 14.86 15.15 -14.45
CA GLN A 292 13.91 15.88 -15.29
C GLN A 292 14.34 17.31 -15.63
N SER A 293 15.58 17.72 -15.33
CA SER A 293 16.06 19.09 -15.54
C SER A 293 16.21 19.53 -17.01
N GLY A 294 15.93 18.63 -17.99
CA GLY A 294 15.98 18.92 -19.43
C GLY A 294 14.71 19.58 -19.97
N PRO A 295 14.70 20.03 -21.24
CA PRO A 295 13.52 20.56 -21.88
C PRO A 295 12.46 19.47 -22.10
N ASN A 296 11.18 19.78 -21.83
CA ASN A 296 10.04 18.85 -21.98
C ASN A 296 10.18 17.53 -21.20
N PRO A 297 10.35 17.58 -19.87
CA PRO A 297 10.53 16.38 -19.08
C PRO A 297 9.25 15.53 -19.08
N ARG A 298 9.41 14.22 -19.18
CA ARG A 298 8.31 13.26 -18.94
C ARG A 298 8.05 13.20 -17.44
N PRO A 299 6.81 13.26 -16.96
CA PRO A 299 6.50 13.04 -15.55
C PRO A 299 6.94 11.65 -15.09
N ILE A 300 7.67 11.56 -14.01
CA ILE A 300 8.04 10.32 -13.32
C ILE A 300 7.55 10.42 -11.89
N TYR A 301 6.90 9.36 -11.40
CA TYR A 301 6.35 9.27 -10.08
C TYR A 301 7.01 8.14 -9.26
N ILE A 302 6.71 8.06 -7.99
CA ILE A 302 7.12 6.96 -7.13
C ILE A 302 5.98 5.93 -7.09
N ALA A 303 6.33 4.66 -7.37
CA ALA A 303 5.55 3.50 -7.03
C ALA A 303 6.14 2.90 -5.75
N TYR A 304 5.45 3.04 -4.63
CA TYR A 304 5.84 2.36 -3.38
C TYR A 304 5.26 0.93 -3.41
N ASP A 305 5.73 0.15 -4.40
CA ASP A 305 5.05 -1.05 -4.88
C ASP A 305 5.38 -2.33 -4.10
N GLU A 306 6.09 -2.18 -2.95
CA GLU A 306 6.26 -3.24 -1.97
C GLU A 306 6.52 -2.65 -0.57
N TRP A 307 5.59 -2.85 0.36
CA TRP A 307 5.72 -2.34 1.72
C TRP A 307 4.88 -3.13 2.70
N ASN A 308 5.36 -3.32 3.92
CA ASN A 308 4.59 -3.90 5.04
C ASN A 308 5.40 -3.88 6.34
N VAL A 309 4.79 -4.43 7.39
CA VAL A 309 5.46 -4.91 8.61
C VAL A 309 5.85 -6.37 8.39
N TRP A 310 7.12 -6.72 8.63
CA TRP A 310 7.57 -8.11 8.54
C TRP A 310 8.77 -8.37 9.46
N TYR A 311 8.64 -9.28 10.43
CA TYR A 311 9.76 -9.66 11.31
C TYR A 311 9.55 -10.91 12.17
N ARG A 312 8.35 -11.52 12.23
CA ARG A 312 8.05 -12.68 13.07
C ARG A 312 8.13 -13.98 12.27
N ALA A 313 7.48 -14.01 11.11
CA ALA A 313 7.47 -15.15 10.23
C ALA A 313 8.74 -15.22 9.39
N GLY A 314 9.30 -16.43 9.24
CA GLY A 314 10.46 -16.72 8.41
C GLY A 314 10.11 -17.56 7.19
N ASN A 315 11.14 -17.91 6.39
CA ASN A 315 10.96 -18.74 5.19
C ASN A 315 10.36 -20.11 5.49
N ASN A 316 10.67 -20.70 6.66
CA ASN A 316 10.11 -21.99 7.07
C ASN A 316 8.60 -21.97 7.30
N ASP A 317 8.03 -20.77 7.58
CA ASP A 317 6.61 -20.55 7.78
C ASP A 317 5.98 -19.91 6.54
N HIS A 318 6.66 -19.93 5.39
CA HIS A 318 6.25 -19.27 4.14
C HIS A 318 5.78 -17.82 4.35
N LEU A 319 6.40 -17.10 5.30
CA LEU A 319 6.08 -15.72 5.68
C LEU A 319 4.62 -15.51 6.14
N GLU A 320 3.96 -16.51 6.72
CA GLU A 320 2.60 -16.37 7.26
C GLU A 320 2.60 -15.56 8.57
N GLU A 321 2.81 -14.26 8.46
CA GLU A 321 2.91 -13.31 9.57
C GLU A 321 1.59 -13.16 10.34
N ARG A 322 1.69 -13.11 11.67
CA ARG A 322 0.55 -12.84 12.56
C ARG A 322 0.57 -11.40 13.01
N TYR A 323 -0.35 -10.63 12.48
CA TYR A 323 -0.46 -9.21 12.79
C TYR A 323 -1.27 -8.95 14.06
N ASN A 324 -0.80 -7.98 14.82
CA ASN A 324 -1.43 -7.49 16.04
C ASN A 324 -1.95 -6.06 15.87
N PHE A 325 -2.45 -5.45 16.95
CA PHE A 325 -3.00 -4.11 16.89
C PHE A 325 -1.95 -3.03 16.60
N GLU A 326 -0.72 -3.14 17.09
CA GLU A 326 0.33 -2.15 16.76
C GLU A 326 0.68 -2.15 15.28
N ASP A 327 0.61 -3.32 14.60
CA ASP A 327 0.81 -3.40 13.16
C ASP A 327 -0.32 -2.68 12.39
N ALA A 328 -1.55 -2.74 12.91
CA ALA A 328 -2.66 -1.97 12.34
C ALA A 328 -2.44 -0.44 12.46
N LEU A 329 -1.83 0.02 13.55
CA LEU A 329 -1.44 1.43 13.68
C LEU A 329 -0.35 1.81 12.67
N ALA A 330 0.59 0.88 12.40
CA ALA A 330 1.63 1.10 11.38
C ALA A 330 1.06 1.25 9.96
N MET A 331 -0.07 0.59 9.63
CA MET A 331 -0.76 0.85 8.34
C MET A 331 -1.20 2.31 8.23
N GLY A 332 -1.77 2.88 9.30
CA GLY A 332 -2.11 4.30 9.35
C GLY A 332 -0.90 5.21 9.15
N MET A 333 0.24 4.86 9.71
CA MET A 333 1.50 5.57 9.55
C MET A 333 1.97 5.59 8.07
N PHE A 334 1.95 4.43 7.39
CA PHE A 334 2.30 4.36 5.97
C PHE A 334 1.37 5.21 5.11
N PHE A 335 0.05 5.05 5.27
CA PHE A 335 -0.90 5.84 4.49
C PHE A 335 -0.80 7.34 4.75
N ASN A 336 -0.54 7.75 6.00
CA ASN A 336 -0.28 9.16 6.29
C ASN A 336 0.93 9.69 5.52
N SER A 337 2.03 8.91 5.45
CA SER A 337 3.21 9.27 4.65
C SER A 337 2.88 9.35 3.16
N PHE A 338 2.16 8.38 2.59
CA PHE A 338 1.79 8.40 1.17
C PHE A 338 0.88 9.57 0.81
N VAL A 339 -0.09 9.88 1.66
CA VAL A 339 -1.00 11.03 1.45
C VAL A 339 -0.25 12.36 1.56
N ARG A 340 0.69 12.51 2.50
CA ARG A 340 1.53 13.71 2.60
C ARG A 340 2.41 13.94 1.37
N HIS A 341 2.69 12.90 0.61
CA HIS A 341 3.50 12.94 -0.61
C HIS A 341 2.69 12.58 -1.87
N ALA A 342 1.39 12.86 -1.87
CA ALA A 342 0.49 12.55 -2.98
C ALA A 342 0.81 13.30 -4.29
N ASP A 343 1.68 14.30 -4.27
CA ASP A 343 2.23 14.95 -5.44
C ASP A 343 3.17 14.04 -6.23
N VAL A 344 3.93 13.18 -5.56
CA VAL A 344 4.95 12.32 -6.18
C VAL A 344 4.68 10.82 -6.01
N VAL A 345 4.05 10.36 -4.92
CA VAL A 345 3.66 8.95 -4.73
C VAL A 345 2.31 8.71 -5.37
N LYS A 346 2.28 7.94 -6.47
CA LYS A 346 1.05 7.69 -7.26
C LYS A 346 0.64 6.23 -7.30
N MET A 347 1.40 5.34 -6.68
CA MET A 347 1.09 3.92 -6.57
C MET A 347 1.68 3.38 -5.28
N ALA A 348 0.97 2.49 -4.61
CA ALA A 348 1.51 1.73 -3.48
C ALA A 348 0.87 0.34 -3.44
N ASN A 349 1.69 -0.72 -3.23
CA ASN A 349 1.20 -2.09 -3.21
C ASN A 349 1.61 -2.76 -1.90
N LEU A 350 0.63 -3.04 -1.05
CA LEU A 350 0.89 -3.80 0.17
C LEU A 350 1.34 -5.23 -0.16
N ALA A 351 2.45 -5.64 0.35
CA ALA A 351 2.95 -7.01 0.26
C ALA A 351 2.51 -7.81 1.50
N GLN A 352 1.63 -8.84 1.40
CA GLN A 352 0.92 -9.30 0.23
C GLN A 352 -0.59 -9.33 0.51
N LEU A 353 -1.38 -10.02 -0.32
CA LEU A 353 -2.84 -9.95 -0.23
C LEU A 353 -3.44 -11.01 0.70
N VAL A 354 -2.99 -12.26 0.59
CA VAL A 354 -3.57 -13.42 1.29
C VAL A 354 -2.46 -14.32 1.85
N ASN A 355 -2.60 -14.76 3.09
CA ASN A 355 -1.74 -15.65 3.86
C ASN A 355 -0.32 -15.10 4.12
N VAL A 356 0.42 -14.81 3.08
CA VAL A 356 1.82 -14.36 3.14
C VAL A 356 1.88 -12.89 3.52
N ILE A 357 2.42 -12.57 4.71
CA ILE A 357 2.47 -11.19 5.25
C ILE A 357 1.21 -10.36 4.91
N ALA A 358 0.03 -10.91 5.16
CA ALA A 358 -1.21 -10.47 4.50
C ALA A 358 -2.32 -10.06 5.48
N PRO A 359 -3.26 -9.20 5.05
CA PRO A 359 -4.43 -8.82 5.83
C PRO A 359 -5.49 -9.95 5.93
N ILE A 360 -5.46 -10.95 5.05
CA ILE A 360 -6.44 -12.03 4.95
C ILE A 360 -5.74 -13.37 5.16
N MET A 361 -6.22 -14.19 6.10
CA MET A 361 -5.71 -15.53 6.36
C MET A 361 -6.76 -16.57 6.04
N THR A 362 -6.36 -17.65 5.36
CA THR A 362 -7.28 -18.72 4.93
C THR A 362 -6.95 -20.07 5.53
N ASN A 363 -7.95 -20.94 5.54
CA ASN A 363 -7.81 -22.38 5.70
C ASN A 363 -8.85 -23.11 4.82
N LYS A 364 -8.98 -24.44 4.98
CA LYS A 364 -9.95 -25.24 4.21
C LYS A 364 -11.42 -24.97 4.57
N GLN A 365 -11.71 -24.31 5.68
CA GLN A 365 -13.04 -24.02 6.19
C GLN A 365 -13.49 -22.58 5.96
N GLY A 366 -12.58 -21.65 5.62
CA GLY A 366 -12.91 -20.24 5.43
C GLY A 366 -11.69 -19.32 5.56
N LEU A 367 -11.96 -18.10 6.00
CA LEU A 367 -10.93 -17.08 6.22
C LEU A 367 -11.19 -16.31 7.52
N PHE A 368 -10.18 -15.58 7.98
CA PHE A 368 -10.34 -14.49 8.94
C PHE A 368 -9.53 -13.27 8.51
N LEU A 369 -9.94 -12.09 9.00
CA LEU A 369 -9.32 -10.81 8.71
C LEU A 369 -8.37 -10.43 9.83
N GLN A 370 -7.12 -10.12 9.53
CA GLN A 370 -6.14 -9.64 10.49
C GLN A 370 -6.38 -8.16 10.86
N PRO A 371 -5.91 -7.66 12.02
CA PRO A 371 -6.10 -6.26 12.43
C PRO A 371 -5.69 -5.23 11.39
N ILE A 372 -4.66 -5.50 10.59
CA ILE A 372 -4.18 -4.60 9.52
C ILE A 372 -5.19 -4.40 8.38
N TYR A 373 -6.18 -5.30 8.21
CA TYR A 373 -7.19 -5.20 7.16
C TYR A 373 -8.03 -3.93 7.28
N PHE A 374 -8.41 -3.54 8.50
CA PHE A 374 -9.38 -2.47 8.72
C PHE A 374 -8.88 -1.07 8.36
N PRO A 375 -7.65 -0.66 8.72
CA PRO A 375 -7.10 0.63 8.25
C PRO A 375 -7.03 0.73 6.73
N ILE A 376 -6.63 -0.35 6.04
CA ILE A 376 -6.51 -0.38 4.58
C ILE A 376 -7.88 -0.09 3.95
N VAL A 377 -8.93 -0.79 4.42
CA VAL A 377 -10.31 -0.55 3.95
C VAL A 377 -10.73 0.89 4.16
N GLU A 378 -10.43 1.45 5.34
CA GLU A 378 -10.96 2.76 5.71
C GLU A 378 -10.28 3.89 4.97
N TYR A 379 -8.94 3.86 4.84
CA TYR A 379 -8.22 4.82 4.03
C TYR A 379 -8.64 4.78 2.55
N GLY A 380 -8.95 3.61 2.02
CA GLY A 380 -9.45 3.44 0.65
C GLY A 380 -10.86 4.02 0.45
N LYS A 381 -11.73 3.91 1.47
CA LYS A 381 -13.13 4.37 1.42
C LYS A 381 -13.30 5.84 1.76
N GLN A 382 -12.71 6.27 2.88
CA GLN A 382 -12.84 7.64 3.39
C GLN A 382 -11.64 8.47 2.96
N ARG A 383 -11.49 8.61 1.65
CA ARG A 383 -10.49 9.49 1.07
C ARG A 383 -11.14 10.66 0.38
N GLY A 384 -10.61 11.83 0.60
CA GLY A 384 -10.76 12.91 -0.35
C GLY A 384 -9.98 12.59 -1.63
N ASN A 385 -10.30 13.27 -2.70
CA ASN A 385 -9.54 13.14 -3.94
C ASN A 385 -8.32 14.08 -4.04
N VAL A 386 -8.16 15.00 -3.09
CA VAL A 386 -7.05 15.97 -3.03
C VAL A 386 -6.41 15.92 -1.65
N ALA A 387 -5.10 15.69 -1.59
CA ALA A 387 -4.33 15.79 -0.36
C ALA A 387 -4.06 17.25 0.03
N LEU A 388 -4.17 17.56 1.31
CA LEU A 388 -4.00 18.88 1.87
C LEU A 388 -2.78 18.97 2.78
N HIS A 389 -2.12 20.13 2.80
CA HIS A 389 -1.14 20.43 3.83
C HIS A 389 -1.82 20.59 5.20
N ALA A 390 -1.44 19.73 6.15
CA ALA A 390 -1.82 19.87 7.54
C ALA A 390 -0.63 20.38 8.36
N TRP A 391 -0.82 21.48 9.08
CA TRP A 391 0.18 21.96 10.04
C TRP A 391 -0.12 21.39 11.41
N VAL A 392 0.90 20.85 12.09
CA VAL A 392 0.76 20.18 13.40
C VAL A 392 1.73 20.77 14.41
N ALA A 393 1.20 21.16 15.58
CA ALA A 393 1.98 21.37 16.78
C ALA A 393 1.45 20.42 17.86
N ALA A 394 2.31 19.59 18.41
CA ALA A 394 1.96 18.59 19.42
C ALA A 394 3.15 18.36 20.36
N PRO A 395 2.95 17.76 21.53
CA PRO A 395 4.06 17.22 22.30
C PRO A 395 4.91 16.27 21.47
N THR A 396 6.21 16.26 21.71
CA THR A 396 7.20 15.50 20.95
C THR A 396 7.91 14.47 21.81
N TYR A 397 8.50 13.47 21.16
CA TYR A 397 9.48 12.56 21.73
C TYR A 397 10.73 12.53 20.85
N SER A 398 11.88 12.23 21.45
CA SER A 398 13.13 12.21 20.70
C SER A 398 13.39 10.83 20.08
N LEU A 399 13.66 10.79 18.77
CA LEU A 399 14.03 9.59 18.05
C LEU A 399 15.17 9.92 17.05
N ASN A 400 16.30 9.19 17.16
CA ASN A 400 17.47 9.37 16.28
C ASN A 400 17.93 10.85 16.20
N HIS A 401 17.96 11.56 17.32
CA HIS A 401 18.31 13.00 17.43
C HIS A 401 17.33 13.97 16.76
N HIS A 402 16.10 13.53 16.46
CA HIS A 402 15.02 14.37 15.95
C HIS A 402 13.84 14.34 16.92
N ASP A 403 13.18 15.46 17.07
CA ASP A 403 11.94 15.58 17.85
C ASP A 403 10.75 15.28 16.94
N LEU A 404 10.09 14.15 17.20
CA LEU A 404 8.91 13.70 16.46
C LEU A 404 7.64 14.02 17.23
N PRO A 405 6.60 14.62 16.62
CA PRO A 405 5.33 14.82 17.27
C PRO A 405 4.63 13.49 17.56
N TYR A 406 3.98 13.38 18.71
CA TYR A 406 3.13 12.23 19.01
C TYR A 406 1.93 12.11 18.07
N ILE A 407 1.46 13.22 17.53
CA ILE A 407 0.35 13.28 16.59
C ILE A 407 0.90 13.29 15.15
N ASP A 408 0.67 12.20 14.43
CA ASP A 408 0.98 12.06 13.00
C ASP A 408 -0.28 12.26 12.18
N VAL A 409 -0.24 13.11 11.16
CA VAL A 409 -1.45 13.58 10.46
C VAL A 409 -1.26 13.53 8.96
N SER A 410 -2.31 13.10 8.27
CA SER A 410 -2.56 13.46 6.89
C SER A 410 -3.97 14.02 6.74
N SER A 411 -4.21 14.79 5.70
CA SER A 411 -5.54 15.35 5.45
C SER A 411 -5.86 15.34 3.96
N THR A 412 -7.13 15.10 3.65
CA THR A 412 -7.63 15.12 2.28
C THR A 412 -8.96 15.85 2.19
N TYR A 413 -9.29 16.35 1.00
CA TYR A 413 -10.55 17.03 0.73
C TYR A 413 -11.31 16.34 -0.41
N SER A 414 -12.62 16.19 -0.23
CA SER A 414 -13.56 15.76 -1.24
C SER A 414 -14.49 16.93 -1.60
N ALA A 415 -14.28 17.51 -2.76
CA ALA A 415 -15.17 18.57 -3.26
C ALA A 415 -16.60 18.04 -3.52
N LYS A 416 -16.72 16.77 -3.94
CA LYS A 416 -18.01 16.11 -4.17
C LYS A 416 -18.84 16.00 -2.89
N ASP A 417 -18.20 15.67 -1.77
CA ASP A 417 -18.86 15.42 -0.49
C ASP A 417 -18.85 16.63 0.43
N HIS A 418 -18.22 17.73 0.01
CA HIS A 418 -17.93 18.90 0.84
C HIS A 418 -17.35 18.49 2.20
N ALA A 419 -16.34 17.63 2.17
CA ALA A 419 -15.79 17.02 3.37
C ALA A 419 -14.26 17.04 3.39
N VAL A 420 -13.71 17.38 4.55
CA VAL A 420 -12.30 17.19 4.89
C VAL A 420 -12.18 15.92 5.72
N TYR A 421 -11.26 15.06 5.34
CA TYR A 421 -10.87 13.89 6.14
C TYR A 421 -9.55 14.19 6.82
N VAL A 422 -9.50 13.96 8.13
CA VAL A 422 -8.32 14.16 8.97
C VAL A 422 -7.92 12.81 9.55
N ASN A 423 -6.85 12.24 9.05
CA ASN A 423 -6.31 10.96 9.49
C ASN A 423 -5.26 11.22 10.56
N VAL A 424 -5.48 10.74 11.77
CA VAL A 424 -4.64 11.02 12.92
C VAL A 424 -4.20 9.74 13.60
N LEU A 425 -2.89 9.56 13.68
CA LEU A 425 -2.27 8.53 14.49
C LEU A 425 -1.68 9.17 15.74
N ASN A 426 -2.21 8.79 16.92
CA ASN A 426 -1.55 9.11 18.18
C ASN A 426 -0.52 8.02 18.50
N ARG A 427 0.76 8.36 18.38
CA ARG A 427 1.90 7.46 18.61
C ARG A 427 2.22 7.21 20.06
N SER A 428 1.68 8.05 20.98
CA SER A 428 1.96 7.89 22.41
C SER A 428 1.37 6.60 22.94
N LYS A 429 2.19 5.82 23.63
CA LYS A 429 1.77 4.56 24.25
C LYS A 429 0.73 4.78 25.36
N SER A 430 0.75 5.94 26.03
CA SER A 430 0.01 6.13 27.29
C SER A 430 -0.74 7.45 27.40
N GLN A 431 -0.56 8.41 26.48
CA GLN A 431 -1.14 9.76 26.64
C GLN A 431 -2.28 9.98 25.65
N ASP A 432 -3.44 10.27 26.17
CA ASP A 432 -4.53 10.88 25.42
C ASP A 432 -4.16 12.34 25.12
N ILE A 433 -4.32 12.77 23.87
CA ILE A 433 -3.88 14.11 23.44
C ILE A 433 -5.08 14.94 23.00
N ALA A 434 -5.50 15.88 23.85
CA ALA A 434 -6.50 16.88 23.51
C ALA A 434 -5.93 17.81 22.42
N THR A 435 -6.56 17.83 21.27
CA THR A 435 -6.08 18.51 20.07
C THR A 435 -7.12 19.49 19.54
N ARG A 436 -6.73 20.73 19.33
CA ARG A 436 -7.56 21.71 18.63
C ARG A 436 -7.41 21.51 17.13
N ILE A 437 -8.52 21.26 16.44
CA ILE A 437 -8.60 21.12 14.99
C ILE A 437 -9.20 22.42 14.44
N GLU A 438 -8.49 23.07 13.52
CA GLU A 438 -8.85 24.38 12.94
C GLU A 438 -8.90 24.24 11.42
N ASN A 439 -10.02 24.66 10.83
CA ASN A 439 -10.15 24.81 9.39
C ASN A 439 -10.00 26.30 9.03
N GLN A 440 -9.14 26.59 8.04
CA GLN A 440 -8.82 27.99 7.67
C GLN A 440 -9.86 28.54 6.69
N GLU A 441 -10.25 27.75 5.69
CA GLU A 441 -11.20 28.13 4.65
C GLU A 441 -12.47 27.27 4.68
N GLY A 442 -13.64 27.88 4.42
CA GLY A 442 -14.96 27.26 4.58
C GLY A 442 -15.38 27.14 6.04
N THR A 443 -16.65 26.87 6.29
CA THR A 443 -17.23 26.81 7.65
C THR A 443 -17.41 25.36 8.07
N LEU A 444 -16.83 24.97 9.21
CA LEU A 444 -17.03 23.66 9.81
C LEU A 444 -18.46 23.54 10.36
N THR A 445 -19.14 22.44 10.00
CA THR A 445 -20.40 22.07 10.65
C THR A 445 -20.12 21.33 11.97
N PRO A 446 -21.07 21.33 12.92
CA PRO A 446 -20.88 20.66 14.21
C PRO A 446 -20.78 19.13 14.11
N ASP A 447 -21.33 18.51 13.07
CA ASP A 447 -21.42 17.06 12.95
C ASP A 447 -20.12 16.48 12.39
N VAL A 448 -19.45 15.67 13.23
CA VAL A 448 -18.19 15.02 12.92
C VAL A 448 -18.40 13.50 12.94
N ALA A 449 -18.21 12.84 11.80
CA ALA A 449 -18.17 11.38 11.79
C ALA A 449 -16.76 10.92 12.20
N VAL A 450 -16.71 9.93 13.08
CA VAL A 450 -15.48 9.39 13.67
C VAL A 450 -15.39 7.90 13.36
N TRP A 451 -14.31 7.51 12.73
CA TRP A 451 -13.86 6.12 12.67
C TRP A 451 -12.59 5.99 13.51
N GLN A 452 -12.51 4.97 14.35
CA GLN A 452 -11.39 4.84 15.27
C GLN A 452 -11.03 3.38 15.53
N MET A 453 -9.74 3.10 15.50
CA MET A 453 -9.14 1.89 16.08
C MET A 453 -8.37 2.29 17.35
N ASN A 454 -8.79 1.73 18.46
CA ASN A 454 -8.12 1.83 19.74
C ASN A 454 -8.46 0.57 20.55
N TYR A 455 -7.44 -0.13 21.01
CA TYR A 455 -7.57 -1.35 21.79
C TYR A 455 -6.52 -1.38 22.90
N PRO A 456 -6.84 -1.80 24.14
CA PRO A 456 -5.93 -1.68 25.27
C PRO A 456 -4.70 -2.58 25.18
N ASP A 457 -4.81 -3.74 24.52
CA ASP A 457 -3.69 -4.66 24.30
C ASP A 457 -3.11 -4.47 22.89
N LEU A 458 -1.95 -3.85 22.81
CA LEU A 458 -1.22 -3.61 21.57
C LEU A 458 -0.81 -4.90 20.84
N LYS A 459 -0.69 -6.02 21.56
CA LYS A 459 -0.30 -7.33 21.00
C LYS A 459 -1.49 -8.22 20.67
N ALA A 460 -2.72 -7.71 20.81
CA ALA A 460 -3.92 -8.47 20.45
C ALA A 460 -3.94 -8.82 18.97
N THR A 461 -4.17 -10.09 18.67
CA THR A 461 -4.22 -10.66 17.33
C THR A 461 -5.59 -11.27 17.06
N HIS A 462 -5.86 -11.56 15.79
CA HIS A 462 -7.01 -12.36 15.36
C HIS A 462 -6.59 -13.80 15.03
N THR A 463 -7.55 -14.71 15.16
CA THR A 463 -7.43 -16.13 14.78
C THR A 463 -8.74 -16.65 14.23
N PHE A 464 -8.75 -17.84 13.64
CA PHE A 464 -10.01 -18.50 13.26
C PHE A 464 -10.93 -18.64 14.46
N GLY A 465 -12.16 -18.14 14.35
CA GLY A 465 -13.17 -18.15 15.41
C GLY A 465 -13.02 -17.05 16.47
N ASP A 466 -11.98 -16.22 16.40
CA ASP A 466 -11.75 -15.08 17.31
C ASP A 466 -11.15 -13.88 16.54
N ASP A 467 -11.90 -13.34 15.60
CA ASP A 467 -11.49 -12.29 14.66
C ASP A 467 -12.25 -10.96 14.85
N LYS A 468 -12.89 -10.77 16.03
CA LYS A 468 -13.70 -9.58 16.35
C LYS A 468 -13.15 -8.75 17.50
N LYS A 469 -11.95 -9.04 17.99
CA LYS A 469 -11.36 -8.33 19.12
C LYS A 469 -10.92 -6.91 18.74
N VAL A 470 -10.10 -6.84 17.70
CA VAL A 470 -9.47 -5.59 17.27
C VAL A 470 -10.19 -5.10 16.02
N VAL A 471 -11.35 -4.50 16.22
CA VAL A 471 -12.18 -3.96 15.14
C VAL A 471 -12.42 -2.48 15.34
N PRO A 472 -12.60 -1.71 14.26
CA PRO A 472 -12.88 -0.28 14.37
C PRO A 472 -14.23 -0.01 15.03
N LYS A 473 -14.33 1.16 15.65
CA LYS A 473 -15.58 1.75 16.15
C LYS A 473 -15.93 2.97 15.32
N THR A 474 -17.20 3.12 14.97
CA THR A 474 -17.72 4.31 14.31
C THR A 474 -18.70 5.03 15.23
N SER A 475 -18.67 6.35 15.23
CA SER A 475 -19.57 7.20 15.98
C SER A 475 -19.77 8.54 15.28
N THR A 476 -20.74 9.32 15.74
CA THR A 476 -20.91 10.72 15.35
C THR A 476 -20.78 11.56 16.60
N LEU A 477 -20.03 12.64 16.50
CA LEU A 477 -19.84 13.65 17.56
C LEU A 477 -20.49 14.94 17.09
N THR A 478 -21.30 15.56 17.94
CA THR A 478 -21.70 16.95 17.76
C THR A 478 -20.68 17.85 18.47
N ALA A 479 -19.79 18.44 17.71
CA ALA A 479 -18.70 19.25 18.21
C ALA A 479 -19.19 20.66 18.60
N THR A 480 -18.63 21.25 19.65
CA THR A 480 -18.79 22.67 19.94
C THR A 480 -17.80 23.44 19.06
N VAL A 481 -18.26 23.91 17.90
CA VAL A 481 -17.44 24.68 16.96
C VAL A 481 -17.42 26.14 17.39
N SER A 482 -16.20 26.68 17.55
CA SER A 482 -15.97 28.10 17.83
C SER A 482 -14.81 28.63 17.00
N ARG A 483 -15.02 29.74 16.29
CA ARG A 483 -14.01 30.33 15.39
C ARG A 483 -13.44 29.30 14.42
N ASN A 484 -14.33 28.52 13.81
CA ASN A 484 -14.01 27.47 12.84
C ASN A 484 -13.04 26.39 13.39
N SER A 485 -13.16 26.11 14.68
CA SER A 485 -12.34 25.10 15.36
C SER A 485 -13.13 24.37 16.45
N PHE A 486 -12.69 23.15 16.76
CA PHE A 486 -13.20 22.36 17.87
C PHE A 486 -12.05 21.58 18.53
N VAL A 487 -12.30 20.98 19.67
CA VAL A 487 -11.32 20.13 20.36
C VAL A 487 -11.77 18.68 20.30
N TYR A 488 -10.85 17.80 19.89
CA TYR A 488 -11.00 16.34 19.93
C TYR A 488 -9.85 15.73 20.73
N THR A 489 -10.15 14.76 21.57
CA THR A 489 -9.11 14.03 22.32
C THR A 489 -8.82 12.71 21.63
N PHE A 490 -7.63 12.59 21.05
CA PHE A 490 -7.14 11.36 20.44
C PHE A 490 -6.60 10.43 21.54
N PRO A 491 -7.22 9.25 21.74
CA PRO A 491 -6.74 8.31 22.75
C PRO A 491 -5.29 7.89 22.50
N ALA A 492 -4.59 7.49 23.56
CA ALA A 492 -3.28 6.87 23.45
C ALA A 492 -3.31 5.71 22.44
N HIS A 493 -2.23 5.51 21.69
CA HIS A 493 -2.08 4.43 20.70
C HIS A 493 -3.35 4.19 19.85
N SER A 494 -3.85 5.23 19.24
CA SER A 494 -5.06 5.16 18.40
C SER A 494 -4.83 5.63 16.97
N LEU A 495 -5.58 5.05 16.05
CA LEU A 495 -5.77 5.54 14.70
C LEU A 495 -7.20 6.06 14.56
N THR A 496 -7.36 7.34 14.24
CA THR A 496 -8.65 8.01 14.13
C THR A 496 -8.78 8.70 12.78
N ILE A 497 -9.88 8.48 12.07
CA ILE A 497 -10.25 9.25 10.88
C ILE A 497 -11.48 10.08 11.22
N LEU A 498 -11.34 11.40 11.12
CA LEU A 498 -12.44 12.34 11.28
C LEU A 498 -12.92 12.80 9.91
N ARG A 499 -14.21 12.69 9.65
CA ARG A 499 -14.84 13.32 8.49
C ARG A 499 -15.55 14.59 8.94
N LEU A 500 -15.05 15.71 8.48
CA LEU A 500 -15.53 17.06 8.79
C LEU A 500 -16.27 17.60 7.59
N ARG A 501 -17.53 18.01 7.76
CA ARG A 501 -18.26 18.70 6.71
C ARG A 501 -17.91 20.17 6.69
N VAL A 502 -17.68 20.72 5.50
CA VAL A 502 -17.30 22.13 5.27
C VAL A 502 -18.29 22.75 4.32
N GLU A 503 -18.86 23.91 4.70
CA GLU A 503 -19.82 24.72 3.93
C GLU A 503 -19.19 26.03 3.43
#